data_34bb05f9e302bf9fd7683d919372e44e
#
_entry.id   34bb05f9e302bf9fd7683d919372e44e
#
_cell.length_a   1.000
_cell.length_b   1.000
_cell.length_c   1.000
_cell.angle_alpha   90.00
_cell.angle_beta   90.00
_cell.angle_gamma   90.00
#
_symmetry.space_group_name_H-M   'P 1'
#
loop_
_entity.id
_entity.type
_entity.pdbx_description
1 polymer ?
#
loop_
_entity_poly.entity_id
_entity_poly.type
_entity_poly.pdbx_seq_one_letter_code
_entity_poly.pdbx_strand_id
1 'polypeptide(L)'
;MKGIIKNILNEALGVPDGVLESAERLYKMCFSRIGKITDPILNGSDEEEYKFIIRSNFKISDYTFTKISLTINFVETDQVDTVELFSMGFGHHSSFKDGSLKLVSIVSPNEVKISIKFAVTDTAKISDVIELCKQSKDIMTASLAHELKHAYDHYKKPVHSIPQISKYHGVQKTWFPIEPISNFLHYLYFVHGIENLVRPTEFSSLMKSNKVNKKDFYDFLTNSKMYTMMRDINNFTYEGLKSELKDYIPQIDGVLNSITKETFNTDEEKINEILRLVYVNLVNNTVNATKSIMVNNFFEEFMGFQGEKDELFRKIANYVIRFENNEKNFYLYEEKKFKHISGIMMKKLSKLYSMAKDEKSSIKNWDLHHKINRTNENIQSEYKFKRRER
;
A
#
# COMPACT_ATOMS: atom_id res chain seq x y z
N MET A 1 -28.14 -17.70 -11.37
CA MET A 1 -27.75 -16.55 -12.22
C MET A 1 -27.19 -15.37 -11.42
N LYS A 2 -27.89 -14.80 -10.40
CA LYS A 2 -27.34 -13.67 -9.59
C LYS A 2 -25.98 -13.96 -8.94
N GLY A 3 -25.72 -15.17 -8.45
CA GLY A 3 -24.44 -15.55 -7.84
C GLY A 3 -23.28 -15.57 -8.85
N ILE A 4 -23.51 -16.08 -10.07
CA ILE A 4 -22.49 -16.16 -11.13
C ILE A 4 -22.12 -14.74 -11.60
N ILE A 5 -23.09 -13.86 -11.78
CA ILE A 5 -22.85 -12.46 -12.17
C ILE A 5 -22.06 -11.73 -11.08
N LYS A 6 -22.39 -11.97 -9.79
CA LYS A 6 -21.63 -11.39 -8.66
C LYS A 6 -20.18 -11.86 -8.66
N ASN A 7 -19.92 -13.14 -8.90
CA ASN A 7 -18.56 -13.70 -8.92
C ASN A 7 -17.75 -13.13 -10.09
N ILE A 8 -18.34 -13.05 -11.29
CA ILE A 8 -17.69 -12.43 -12.47
C ILE A 8 -17.39 -10.95 -12.22
N LEU A 9 -18.28 -10.20 -11.57
CA LEU A 9 -18.07 -8.81 -11.21
C LEU A 9 -16.97 -8.67 -10.16
N ASN A 10 -16.95 -9.51 -9.14
CA ASN A 10 -15.92 -9.50 -8.11
C ASN A 10 -14.52 -9.79 -8.70
N GLU A 11 -14.40 -10.77 -9.60
CA GLU A 11 -13.16 -11.06 -10.31
C GLU A 11 -12.72 -9.89 -11.20
N ALA A 12 -13.64 -9.28 -11.94
CA ALA A 12 -13.36 -8.12 -12.79
C ALA A 12 -12.95 -6.87 -12.01
N LEU A 13 -13.39 -6.76 -10.74
CA LEU A 13 -13.04 -5.67 -9.83
C LEU A 13 -11.80 -5.98 -9.00
N GLY A 14 -11.31 -7.22 -9.04
CA GLY A 14 -10.17 -7.67 -8.24
C GLY A 14 -10.49 -7.88 -6.76
N VAL A 15 -11.77 -8.04 -6.40
CA VAL A 15 -12.23 -8.38 -5.04
C VAL A 15 -12.53 -9.87 -4.99
N PRO A 16 -11.67 -10.71 -4.38
CA PRO A 16 -11.89 -12.16 -4.33
C PRO A 16 -13.11 -12.52 -3.50
N ASP A 17 -13.83 -13.57 -3.91
CA ASP A 17 -14.94 -14.10 -3.12
C ASP A 17 -14.45 -14.54 -1.73
N GLY A 18 -15.24 -14.29 -0.71
CA GLY A 18 -14.96 -14.70 0.67
C GLY A 18 -13.91 -13.85 1.41
N VAL A 19 -13.21 -12.92 0.75
CA VAL A 19 -12.19 -12.09 1.41
C VAL A 19 -12.81 -11.20 2.49
N LEU A 20 -13.97 -10.58 2.22
CA LEU A 20 -14.63 -9.69 3.17
C LEU A 20 -15.18 -10.46 4.39
N GLU A 21 -15.78 -11.63 4.15
CA GLU A 21 -16.27 -12.51 5.21
C GLU A 21 -15.11 -13.05 6.07
N SER A 22 -14.00 -13.40 5.42
CA SER A 22 -12.78 -13.83 6.11
C SER A 22 -12.17 -12.70 6.96
N ALA A 23 -12.18 -11.47 6.47
CA ALA A 23 -11.69 -10.30 7.19
C ALA A 23 -12.55 -9.97 8.42
N GLU A 24 -13.88 -9.99 8.30
CA GLU A 24 -14.80 -9.81 9.43
C GLU A 24 -14.59 -10.87 10.53
N ARG A 25 -14.39 -12.12 10.11
CA ARG A 25 -14.11 -13.22 11.03
C ARG A 25 -12.75 -13.05 11.70
N LEU A 26 -11.73 -12.67 10.92
CA LEU A 26 -10.39 -12.44 11.43
C LEU A 26 -10.36 -11.27 12.42
N TYR A 27 -11.07 -10.16 12.13
CA TYR A 27 -11.22 -9.05 13.07
C TYR A 27 -11.73 -9.53 14.45
N LYS A 28 -12.81 -10.33 14.47
CA LYS A 28 -13.37 -10.87 15.74
C LYS A 28 -12.35 -11.71 16.49
N MET A 29 -11.53 -12.48 15.77
CA MET A 29 -10.50 -13.31 16.38
C MET A 29 -9.32 -12.47 16.89
N CYS A 30 -8.86 -11.47 16.12
CA CYS A 30 -7.83 -10.51 16.56
C CYS A 30 -8.30 -9.76 17.81
N PHE A 31 -9.51 -9.22 17.79
CA PHE A 31 -10.12 -8.54 18.94
C PHE A 31 -10.16 -9.43 20.20
N SER A 32 -10.55 -10.70 20.04
CA SER A 32 -10.53 -11.68 21.16
C SER A 32 -9.11 -11.99 21.67
N ARG A 33 -8.07 -11.84 20.84
CA ARG A 33 -6.67 -12.04 21.27
C ARG A 33 -6.13 -10.81 21.98
N ILE A 34 -6.44 -9.62 21.48
CA ILE A 34 -6.11 -8.35 22.15
C ILE A 34 -6.70 -8.33 23.56
N GLY A 35 -7.96 -8.74 23.72
CA GLY A 35 -8.60 -8.83 25.04
C GLY A 35 -8.01 -9.85 26.01
N LYS A 36 -6.99 -10.63 25.63
CA LYS A 36 -6.24 -11.53 26.52
C LYS A 36 -4.92 -10.94 27.00
N ILE A 37 -4.53 -9.81 26.47
CA ILE A 37 -3.36 -9.07 26.93
C ILE A 37 -3.75 -8.38 28.23
N THR A 38 -2.84 -8.35 29.19
CA THR A 38 -3.06 -7.76 30.51
C THR A 38 -2.18 -6.53 30.70
N ASP A 39 -2.61 -5.63 31.57
CA ASP A 39 -1.80 -4.48 31.96
C ASP A 39 -0.64 -4.91 32.90
N PRO A 40 0.50 -4.19 32.85
CA PRO A 40 0.80 -3.11 31.92
C PRO A 40 1.08 -3.62 30.50
N ILE A 41 0.72 -2.80 29.47
CA ILE A 41 0.94 -3.15 28.06
C ILE A 41 2.44 -3.16 27.73
N LEU A 42 3.14 -2.15 28.22
CA LEU A 42 4.58 -1.95 28.06
C LEU A 42 5.27 -2.33 29.38
N ASN A 43 5.79 -3.51 29.52
CA ASN A 43 6.42 -4.02 30.74
C ASN A 43 7.77 -3.33 31.07
N GLY A 44 7.83 -2.00 30.96
CA GLY A 44 9.04 -1.20 31.16
C GLY A 44 9.98 -1.16 29.96
N SER A 45 9.46 -1.45 28.77
CA SER A 45 10.15 -1.35 27.48
C SER A 45 9.44 -0.40 26.55
N ASP A 46 10.19 0.26 25.65
CA ASP A 46 9.64 1.17 24.64
C ASP A 46 8.85 0.44 23.54
N GLU A 47 9.00 -0.88 23.44
CA GLU A 47 8.26 -1.74 22.50
C GLU A 47 7.98 -3.13 23.12
N GLU A 48 6.74 -3.60 22.95
CA GLU A 48 6.30 -4.92 23.42
C GLU A 48 5.60 -5.67 22.31
N GLU A 49 5.89 -6.97 22.17
CA GLU A 49 5.37 -7.85 21.12
C GLU A 49 4.60 -9.04 21.68
N TYR A 50 3.36 -9.22 21.24
CA TYR A 50 2.51 -10.37 21.59
C TYR A 50 2.23 -11.23 20.36
N LYS A 51 2.52 -12.53 20.43
CA LYS A 51 2.35 -13.48 19.33
C LYS A 51 1.21 -14.44 19.60
N PHE A 52 0.30 -14.58 18.66
CA PHE A 52 -0.84 -15.48 18.71
C PHE A 52 -0.93 -16.34 17.45
N ILE A 53 -1.38 -17.58 17.63
CA ILE A 53 -1.71 -18.46 16.51
C ILE A 53 -3.23 -18.63 16.47
N ILE A 54 -3.83 -18.26 15.34
CA ILE A 54 -5.25 -18.45 15.05
C ILE A 54 -5.37 -19.60 14.05
N ARG A 55 -5.99 -20.71 14.47
CA ARG A 55 -6.31 -21.84 13.59
C ARG A 55 -7.77 -21.76 13.19
N SER A 56 -8.03 -21.53 11.92
CA SER A 56 -9.38 -21.47 11.35
C SER A 56 -9.31 -21.46 9.83
N ASN A 57 -10.38 -21.88 9.17
CA ASN A 57 -10.45 -21.88 7.71
C ASN A 57 -10.90 -20.52 7.19
N PHE A 58 -10.00 -19.79 6.56
CA PHE A 58 -10.26 -18.52 5.87
C PHE A 58 -10.28 -18.80 4.37
N LYS A 59 -11.47 -18.99 3.82
CA LYS A 59 -11.63 -19.28 2.38
C LYS A 59 -11.70 -17.99 1.59
N ILE A 60 -10.82 -17.85 0.59
CA ILE A 60 -10.76 -16.72 -0.35
C ILE A 60 -10.73 -17.31 -1.75
N SER A 61 -11.84 -17.19 -2.48
CA SER A 61 -12.05 -17.84 -3.78
C SER A 61 -11.77 -19.35 -3.74
N ASP A 62 -10.78 -19.82 -4.46
CA ASP A 62 -10.34 -21.21 -4.57
C ASP A 62 -9.28 -21.60 -3.53
N TYR A 63 -8.84 -20.64 -2.69
CA TYR A 63 -7.78 -20.88 -1.72
C TYR A 63 -8.29 -20.85 -0.27
N THR A 64 -7.67 -21.64 0.61
CA THR A 64 -8.03 -21.67 2.05
C THR A 64 -6.79 -21.56 2.90
N PHE A 65 -6.70 -20.49 3.67
CA PHE A 65 -5.72 -20.35 4.74
C PHE A 65 -6.25 -21.01 6.00
N THR A 66 -5.43 -21.85 6.64
CA THR A 66 -5.83 -22.61 7.83
C THR A 66 -5.20 -22.09 9.12
N LYS A 67 -4.17 -21.22 8.96
CA LYS A 67 -3.40 -20.68 10.07
C LYS A 67 -3.08 -19.21 9.86
N ILE A 68 -3.38 -18.38 10.85
CA ILE A 68 -2.92 -16.99 10.92
C ILE A 68 -1.95 -16.87 12.09
N SER A 69 -0.73 -16.45 11.81
CA SER A 69 0.22 -16.01 12.85
C SER A 69 0.04 -14.50 13.03
N LEU A 70 -0.61 -14.13 14.14
CA LEU A 70 -0.89 -12.74 14.49
C LEU A 70 0.18 -12.22 15.44
N THR A 71 0.81 -11.11 15.05
CA THR A 71 1.71 -10.35 15.91
C THR A 71 1.04 -9.03 16.26
N ILE A 72 0.99 -8.68 17.53
CA ILE A 72 0.48 -7.41 18.03
C ILE A 72 1.65 -6.70 18.68
N ASN A 73 2.02 -5.53 18.17
CA ASN A 73 3.10 -4.70 18.69
C ASN A 73 2.54 -3.43 19.29
N PHE A 74 3.03 -3.09 20.46
CA PHE A 74 2.82 -1.78 21.11
C PHE A 74 4.14 -1.03 21.10
N VAL A 75 4.10 0.24 20.70
CA VAL A 75 5.29 1.10 20.64
C VAL A 75 4.98 2.37 21.40
N GLU A 76 5.83 2.68 22.37
CA GLU A 76 5.71 3.90 23.14
C GLU A 76 5.94 5.13 22.28
N THR A 77 5.15 6.14 22.49
CA THR A 77 5.28 7.46 21.85
C THR A 77 4.57 8.53 22.66
N ASP A 78 5.10 9.73 22.63
CA ASP A 78 4.49 10.95 23.15
C ASP A 78 3.63 11.70 22.12
N GLN A 79 3.52 11.16 20.89
CA GLN A 79 2.82 11.78 19.77
C GLN A 79 1.33 11.43 19.70
N VAL A 80 0.82 10.62 20.61
CA VAL A 80 -0.59 10.22 20.71
C VAL A 80 -1.15 10.55 22.08
N ASP A 81 -2.46 10.81 22.16
CA ASP A 81 -3.10 11.15 23.43
C ASP A 81 -3.13 9.95 24.40
N THR A 82 -3.36 8.75 23.90
CA THR A 82 -3.37 7.52 24.71
C THR A 82 -2.98 6.31 23.87
N VAL A 83 -3.72 6.03 22.79
CA VAL A 83 -3.49 4.90 21.89
C VAL A 83 -3.97 5.23 20.46
N GLU A 84 -3.19 4.84 19.48
CA GLU A 84 -3.53 4.94 18.05
C GLU A 84 -3.18 3.66 17.30
N LEU A 85 -3.99 3.31 16.29
CA LEU A 85 -3.65 2.25 15.35
C LEU A 85 -2.62 2.78 14.35
N PHE A 86 -1.35 2.43 14.56
CA PHE A 86 -0.24 2.95 13.76
C PHE A 86 -0.16 2.28 12.38
N SER A 87 -0.21 0.93 12.33
CA SER A 87 -0.15 0.19 11.08
C SER A 87 -0.72 -1.22 11.20
N MET A 88 -1.15 -1.75 10.06
CA MET A 88 -1.42 -3.17 9.88
C MET A 88 -0.64 -3.63 8.66
N GLY A 89 -0.11 -4.84 8.68
CA GLY A 89 0.71 -5.35 7.59
C GLY A 89 0.62 -6.85 7.45
N PHE A 90 0.70 -7.30 6.22
CA PHE A 90 0.93 -8.69 5.86
C PHE A 90 2.43 -8.98 5.97
N GLY A 91 2.77 -9.86 6.91
CA GLY A 91 4.15 -10.23 7.13
C GLY A 91 4.65 -11.23 6.10
N HIS A 92 5.35 -10.75 5.08
CA HIS A 92 6.42 -11.51 4.51
C HIS A 92 7.58 -11.44 5.49
N HIS A 93 8.15 -12.56 5.89
CA HIS A 93 9.43 -12.52 6.57
C HIS A 93 10.52 -12.06 5.60
N SER A 94 10.62 -10.78 5.40
CA SER A 94 11.84 -10.18 4.93
C SER A 94 12.60 -9.68 6.15
N SER A 95 13.39 -10.52 6.78
CA SER A 95 14.34 -10.04 7.77
C SER A 95 15.55 -9.50 7.03
N PHE A 96 15.80 -8.21 7.16
CA PHE A 96 17.09 -7.65 6.84
C PHE A 96 18.06 -7.99 7.99
N LYS A 97 18.94 -8.94 7.77
CA LYS A 97 20.17 -9.06 8.54
C LYS A 97 21.30 -8.59 7.65
N ASP A 98 22.11 -7.67 8.16
CA ASP A 98 23.36 -7.21 7.54
C ASP A 98 23.19 -6.60 6.12
N GLY A 99 22.12 -5.83 5.89
CA GLY A 99 21.90 -5.16 4.59
C GLY A 99 21.38 -6.07 3.47
N SER A 100 21.16 -7.35 3.74
CA SER A 100 20.58 -8.29 2.79
C SER A 100 19.11 -8.59 3.08
N LEU A 101 18.26 -8.59 2.05
CA LEU A 101 16.88 -9.06 2.13
C LEU A 101 16.90 -10.58 2.23
N LYS A 102 16.81 -11.13 3.43
CA LYS A 102 16.43 -12.53 3.59
C LYS A 102 14.92 -12.61 3.46
N LEU A 103 14.45 -13.04 2.30
CA LEU A 103 13.12 -13.61 2.18
C LEU A 103 13.16 -14.93 2.93
N VAL A 104 12.97 -14.86 4.24
CA VAL A 104 12.95 -16.07 5.07
C VAL A 104 11.70 -16.85 4.71
N SER A 105 11.93 -18.02 4.17
CA SER A 105 11.06 -19.16 3.91
C SER A 105 9.57 -18.83 3.92
N ILE A 106 8.94 -19.21 2.84
CA ILE A 106 7.49 -19.34 2.81
C ILE A 106 7.08 -20.08 4.06
N VAL A 107 6.33 -19.38 4.84
CA VAL A 107 5.44 -19.99 5.79
C VAL A 107 4.63 -21.05 5.02
N SER A 108 4.35 -22.18 5.64
CA SER A 108 3.49 -23.22 5.08
C SER A 108 2.45 -22.62 4.14
N PRO A 109 2.21 -23.13 2.94
CA PRO A 109 1.35 -22.52 1.94
C PRO A 109 -0.03 -22.10 2.47
N ASN A 110 -0.47 -22.67 3.60
CA ASN A 110 -1.75 -22.37 4.24
C ASN A 110 -1.67 -21.41 5.43
N GLU A 111 -0.53 -20.78 5.66
CA GLU A 111 -0.33 -19.84 6.78
C GLU A 111 -0.19 -18.41 6.26
N VAL A 112 -0.84 -17.46 6.96
CA VAL A 112 -0.70 -16.02 6.74
C VAL A 112 -0.12 -15.40 8.02
N LYS A 113 0.83 -14.49 7.88
CA LYS A 113 1.31 -13.67 9.00
C LYS A 113 0.69 -12.29 8.91
N ILE A 114 0.10 -11.84 10.01
CA ILE A 114 -0.49 -10.50 10.12
C ILE A 114 0.17 -9.81 11.31
N SER A 115 0.62 -8.59 11.10
CA SER A 115 1.12 -7.70 12.15
C SER A 115 0.16 -6.54 12.33
N ILE A 116 -0.16 -6.22 13.58
CA ILE A 116 -0.92 -5.03 13.99
C ILE A 116 -0.03 -4.26 14.95
N LYS A 117 0.22 -2.99 14.66
CA LYS A 117 1.06 -2.12 15.48
C LYS A 117 0.21 -0.96 16.03
N PHE A 118 0.25 -0.78 17.34
CA PHE A 118 -0.36 0.32 18.06
C PHE A 118 0.74 1.25 18.58
N ALA A 119 0.54 2.55 18.42
CA ALA A 119 1.26 3.59 19.13
C ALA A 119 0.53 3.82 20.46
N VAL A 120 1.24 3.83 21.57
CA VAL A 120 0.65 3.93 22.91
C VAL A 120 1.48 4.87 23.77
N THR A 121 0.84 5.52 24.77
CA THR A 121 1.58 6.20 25.82
C THR A 121 2.01 5.20 26.91
N ASP A 122 2.93 5.59 27.76
CA ASP A 122 3.38 4.80 28.93
C ASP A 122 2.25 4.45 29.90
N THR A 123 1.21 5.29 29.97
CA THR A 123 0.03 5.15 30.83
C THR A 123 -1.13 4.38 30.19
N ALA A 124 -1.03 4.04 28.90
CA ALA A 124 -2.07 3.34 28.16
C ALA A 124 -2.41 1.98 28.77
N LYS A 125 -3.70 1.64 28.83
CA LYS A 125 -4.21 0.37 29.32
C LYS A 125 -4.80 -0.44 28.17
N ILE A 126 -4.88 -1.74 28.37
CA ILE A 126 -5.52 -2.64 27.40
C ILE A 126 -6.99 -2.27 27.14
N SER A 127 -7.69 -1.67 28.12
CA SER A 127 -9.04 -1.12 27.93
C SER A 127 -9.12 -0.06 26.86
N ASP A 128 -8.10 0.79 26.74
CA ASP A 128 -8.03 1.89 25.76
C ASP A 128 -7.83 1.31 24.35
N VAL A 129 -6.96 0.30 24.23
CA VAL A 129 -6.78 -0.46 22.98
C VAL A 129 -8.06 -1.16 22.54
N ILE A 130 -8.78 -1.78 23.49
CA ILE A 130 -10.05 -2.45 23.22
C ILE A 130 -11.09 -1.45 22.73
N GLU A 131 -11.15 -0.27 23.33
CA GLU A 131 -12.10 0.76 22.93
C GLU A 131 -11.75 1.33 21.54
N LEU A 132 -10.47 1.62 21.27
CA LEU A 132 -10.00 2.01 19.93
C LEU A 132 -10.37 0.94 18.88
N CYS A 133 -10.14 -0.34 19.17
CA CYS A 133 -10.48 -1.43 18.25
C CYS A 133 -11.99 -1.49 17.96
N LYS A 134 -12.87 -1.19 18.95
CA LYS A 134 -14.32 -1.13 18.72
C LYS A 134 -14.70 0.04 17.83
N GLN A 135 -14.16 1.23 18.12
CA GLN A 135 -14.42 2.46 17.35
C GLN A 135 -13.88 2.35 15.92
N SER A 136 -12.71 1.73 15.76
CA SER A 136 -12.02 1.56 14.46
C SER A 136 -12.38 0.24 13.75
N LYS A 137 -13.44 -0.46 14.17
CA LYS A 137 -13.79 -1.78 13.64
C LYS A 137 -13.82 -1.83 12.11
N ASP A 138 -14.44 -0.83 11.48
CA ASP A 138 -14.62 -0.81 10.04
C ASP A 138 -13.28 -0.62 9.32
N ILE A 139 -12.43 0.25 9.85
CA ILE A 139 -11.08 0.50 9.32
C ILE A 139 -10.21 -0.75 9.50
N MET A 140 -10.22 -1.35 10.69
CA MET A 140 -9.45 -2.58 10.96
C MET A 140 -9.90 -3.75 10.08
N THR A 141 -11.22 -3.91 9.88
CA THR A 141 -11.76 -4.96 9.00
C THR A 141 -11.36 -4.72 7.56
N ALA A 142 -11.37 -3.47 7.10
CA ALA A 142 -10.94 -3.10 5.75
C ALA A 142 -9.44 -3.34 5.55
N SER A 143 -8.61 -2.98 6.53
CA SER A 143 -7.17 -3.28 6.50
C SER A 143 -6.89 -4.77 6.51
N LEU A 144 -7.61 -5.57 7.31
CA LEU A 144 -7.49 -7.03 7.29
C LEU A 144 -7.91 -7.63 5.93
N ALA A 145 -8.94 -7.08 5.27
CA ALA A 145 -9.33 -7.50 3.92
C ALA A 145 -8.23 -7.17 2.90
N HIS A 146 -7.58 -6.03 3.04
CA HIS A 146 -6.42 -5.62 2.27
C HIS A 146 -5.26 -6.62 2.43
N GLU A 147 -4.87 -6.95 3.67
CA GLU A 147 -3.77 -7.88 3.94
C GLU A 147 -4.07 -9.32 3.50
N LEU A 148 -5.30 -9.78 3.68
CA LEU A 148 -5.72 -11.09 3.18
C LEU A 148 -5.72 -11.17 1.65
N LYS A 149 -6.03 -10.06 0.97
CA LYS A 149 -5.91 -9.97 -0.49
C LYS A 149 -4.45 -10.04 -0.95
N HIS A 150 -3.53 -9.36 -0.25
CA HIS A 150 -2.09 -9.50 -0.50
C HIS A 150 -1.64 -10.96 -0.37
N ALA A 151 -2.05 -11.63 0.73
CA ALA A 151 -1.75 -13.03 0.93
C ALA A 151 -2.26 -13.90 -0.22
N TYR A 152 -3.52 -13.70 -0.62
CA TYR A 152 -4.12 -14.45 -1.74
C TYR A 152 -3.38 -14.23 -3.06
N ASP A 153 -3.06 -12.99 -3.41
CA ASP A 153 -2.36 -12.65 -4.64
C ASP A 153 -0.96 -13.24 -4.66
N HIS A 154 -0.28 -13.19 -3.53
CA HIS A 154 1.06 -13.74 -3.40
C HIS A 154 1.07 -15.27 -3.61
N TYR A 155 0.13 -15.99 -2.99
CA TYR A 155 0.06 -17.44 -3.14
C TYR A 155 -0.44 -17.88 -4.53
N LYS A 156 -1.29 -17.07 -5.17
CA LYS A 156 -1.82 -17.42 -6.49
C LYS A 156 -0.85 -17.13 -7.63
N LYS A 157 -0.03 -16.07 -7.52
CA LYS A 157 0.90 -15.63 -8.57
C LYS A 157 2.21 -15.10 -7.98
N PRO A 158 2.98 -15.92 -7.29
CA PRO A 158 4.18 -15.46 -6.60
C PRO A 158 5.22 -14.84 -7.56
N VAL A 159 5.38 -15.39 -8.76
CA VAL A 159 6.36 -14.93 -9.77
C VAL A 159 6.13 -13.50 -10.27
N HIS A 160 4.87 -13.10 -10.44
CA HIS A 160 4.54 -11.77 -10.97
C HIS A 160 4.72 -10.64 -9.96
N SER A 161 4.84 -10.95 -8.67
CA SER A 161 4.98 -9.97 -7.60
C SER A 161 6.43 -9.56 -7.32
N ILE A 162 7.43 -10.38 -7.67
CA ILE A 162 8.84 -10.18 -7.27
C ILE A 162 9.45 -8.85 -7.78
N PRO A 163 9.32 -8.44 -9.06
CA PRO A 163 9.85 -7.14 -9.49
C PRO A 163 9.18 -5.98 -8.80
N GLN A 164 7.93 -6.16 -8.40
CA GLN A 164 7.15 -5.18 -7.67
C GLN A 164 7.59 -5.12 -6.21
N ILE A 165 7.88 -6.25 -5.59
CA ILE A 165 8.39 -6.34 -4.21
C ILE A 165 9.71 -5.59 -4.08
N SER A 166 10.67 -5.77 -5.00
CA SER A 166 11.97 -5.08 -4.92
C SER A 166 11.83 -3.56 -4.98
N LYS A 167 10.96 -3.05 -5.87
CA LYS A 167 10.66 -1.61 -5.96
C LYS A 167 9.95 -1.10 -4.71
N TYR A 168 9.00 -1.86 -4.20
CA TYR A 168 8.27 -1.56 -2.98
C TYR A 168 9.20 -1.42 -1.78
N HIS A 169 10.12 -2.35 -1.58
CA HIS A 169 11.13 -2.26 -0.53
C HIS A 169 12.08 -1.07 -0.71
N GLY A 170 12.40 -0.73 -1.96
CA GLY A 170 13.15 0.49 -2.26
C GLY A 170 12.44 1.73 -1.73
N VAL A 171 11.16 1.89 -2.04
CA VAL A 171 10.35 3.02 -1.58
C VAL A 171 10.17 3.00 -0.06
N GLN A 172 9.80 1.87 0.53
CA GLN A 172 9.58 1.78 1.99
C GLN A 172 10.81 2.11 2.84
N LYS A 173 12.01 1.93 2.30
CA LYS A 173 13.27 2.21 3.02
C LYS A 173 13.74 3.64 2.89
N THR A 174 13.18 4.40 1.97
CA THR A 174 13.52 5.80 1.77
C THR A 174 12.60 6.64 2.63
N TRP A 175 13.15 7.29 3.65
CA TRP A 175 12.42 8.22 4.49
C TRP A 175 13.07 9.60 4.41
N PHE A 176 12.24 10.62 4.29
CA PHE A 176 12.68 12.01 4.25
C PHE A 176 11.80 12.88 5.17
N PRO A 177 12.41 13.75 6.00
CA PRO A 177 11.69 14.59 6.97
C PRO A 177 11.08 15.87 6.34
N ILE A 178 10.96 15.94 5.01
CA ILE A 178 10.41 17.08 4.28
C ILE A 178 9.08 16.66 3.70
N GLU A 179 8.00 17.32 4.12
CA GLU A 179 6.62 16.90 3.82
C GLU A 179 6.32 16.69 2.33
N PRO A 180 6.65 17.58 1.38
CA PRO A 180 6.40 17.33 -0.05
C PRO A 180 7.10 16.07 -0.57
N ILE A 181 8.30 15.78 -0.07
CA ILE A 181 9.04 14.56 -0.45
C ILE A 181 8.38 13.33 0.20
N SER A 182 8.00 13.42 1.47
CA SER A 182 7.25 12.36 2.15
C SER A 182 5.95 12.03 1.41
N ASN A 183 5.22 13.05 0.95
CA ASN A 183 4.02 12.88 0.13
C ASN A 183 4.33 12.20 -1.22
N PHE A 184 5.40 12.62 -1.91
CA PHE A 184 5.85 11.96 -3.14
C PHE A 184 6.18 10.48 -2.92
N LEU A 185 6.91 10.15 -1.85
CA LEU A 185 7.24 8.77 -1.50
C LEU A 185 5.96 7.96 -1.18
N HIS A 186 5.00 8.59 -0.49
CA HIS A 186 3.71 7.97 -0.22
C HIS A 186 2.92 7.71 -1.51
N TYR A 187 2.97 8.62 -2.48
CA TYR A 187 2.36 8.40 -3.80
C TYR A 187 3.02 7.26 -4.57
N LEU A 188 4.35 7.17 -4.54
CA LEU A 188 5.08 6.03 -5.13
C LEU A 188 4.62 4.70 -4.53
N TYR A 189 4.51 4.63 -3.21
CA TYR A 189 4.00 3.48 -2.49
C TYR A 189 2.56 3.15 -2.92
N PHE A 190 1.69 4.14 -2.93
CA PHE A 190 0.26 3.96 -3.18
C PHE A 190 -0.07 3.49 -4.60
N VAL A 191 0.70 3.95 -5.61
CA VAL A 191 0.55 3.49 -7.01
C VAL A 191 1.33 2.22 -7.33
N HIS A 192 2.02 1.67 -6.34
CA HIS A 192 2.75 0.44 -6.53
C HIS A 192 1.81 -0.69 -6.95
N GLY A 193 2.28 -1.56 -7.87
CA GLY A 193 1.42 -2.58 -8.48
C GLY A 193 0.76 -3.52 -7.47
N ILE A 194 1.48 -3.86 -6.39
CA ILE A 194 0.94 -4.70 -5.31
C ILE A 194 -0.16 -3.95 -4.56
N GLU A 195 0.10 -2.71 -4.17
CA GLU A 195 -0.83 -1.88 -3.40
C GLU A 195 -2.11 -1.55 -4.19
N ASN A 196 -1.97 -1.12 -5.46
CA ASN A 196 -3.12 -0.74 -6.26
C ASN A 196 -4.06 -1.91 -6.60
N LEU A 197 -3.58 -3.15 -6.52
CA LEU A 197 -4.41 -4.35 -6.74
C LEU A 197 -5.34 -4.65 -5.55
N VAL A 198 -4.96 -4.26 -4.34
CA VAL A 198 -5.73 -4.57 -3.11
C VAL A 198 -6.69 -3.46 -2.69
N ARG A 199 -6.46 -2.22 -3.12
CA ARG A 199 -7.29 -1.06 -2.75
C ARG A 199 -8.79 -1.20 -3.04
N PRO A 200 -9.23 -1.79 -4.17
CA PRO A 200 -10.66 -2.06 -4.38
C PRO A 200 -11.27 -2.98 -3.31
N THR A 201 -10.48 -3.91 -2.77
CA THR A 201 -10.93 -4.83 -1.70
C THR A 201 -11.12 -4.07 -0.39
N GLU A 202 -10.17 -3.20 -0.03
CA GLU A 202 -10.26 -2.33 1.14
C GLU A 202 -11.50 -1.42 1.06
N PHE A 203 -11.66 -0.71 -0.05
CA PHE A 203 -12.82 0.16 -0.26
C PHE A 203 -14.16 -0.60 -0.26
N SER A 204 -14.20 -1.79 -0.86
CA SER A 204 -15.38 -2.66 -0.84
C SER A 204 -15.74 -3.11 0.58
N SER A 205 -14.74 -3.36 1.44
CA SER A 205 -14.95 -3.67 2.86
C SER A 205 -15.57 -2.48 3.60
N LEU A 206 -15.04 -1.27 3.40
CA LEU A 206 -15.60 -0.05 4.00
C LEU A 206 -17.04 0.21 3.55
N MET A 207 -17.33 0.03 2.26
CA MET A 207 -18.70 0.13 1.73
C MET A 207 -19.66 -0.85 2.41
N LYS A 208 -19.22 -2.10 2.61
CA LYS A 208 -20.02 -3.13 3.25
C LYS A 208 -20.30 -2.82 4.72
N SER A 209 -19.28 -2.42 5.46
CA SER A 209 -19.38 -2.05 6.88
C SER A 209 -20.30 -0.85 7.09
N ASN A 210 -20.18 0.17 6.24
CA ASN A 210 -21.00 1.38 6.30
C ASN A 210 -22.38 1.22 5.62
N LYS A 211 -22.69 0.01 5.12
CA LYS A 211 -23.96 -0.31 4.46
C LYS A 211 -24.30 0.66 3.31
N VAL A 212 -23.28 1.12 2.59
CA VAL A 212 -23.42 2.12 1.54
C VAL A 212 -24.40 1.63 0.47
N ASN A 213 -25.42 2.43 0.20
CA ASN A 213 -26.38 2.20 -0.87
C ASN A 213 -25.98 2.95 -2.15
N LYS A 214 -26.66 2.68 -3.26
CA LYS A 214 -26.35 3.31 -4.54
C LYS A 214 -26.56 4.83 -4.55
N LYS A 215 -27.48 5.33 -3.74
CA LYS A 215 -27.76 6.76 -3.64
C LYS A 215 -26.58 7.51 -3.02
N ASP A 216 -26.00 6.94 -1.98
CA ASP A 216 -24.94 7.57 -1.19
C ASP A 216 -23.52 7.17 -1.67
N PHE A 217 -23.42 6.30 -2.68
CA PHE A 217 -22.15 5.75 -3.13
C PHE A 217 -21.13 6.81 -3.55
N TYR A 218 -21.55 7.78 -4.36
CA TYR A 218 -20.62 8.79 -4.87
C TYR A 218 -20.20 9.77 -3.78
N ASP A 219 -21.08 10.12 -2.87
CA ASP A 219 -20.73 10.94 -1.71
C ASP A 219 -19.78 10.17 -0.80
N PHE A 220 -20.00 8.90 -0.55
CA PHE A 220 -19.09 8.04 0.20
C PHE A 220 -17.73 7.91 -0.51
N LEU A 221 -17.72 7.71 -1.83
CA LEU A 221 -16.50 7.62 -2.62
C LEU A 221 -15.70 8.93 -2.53
N THR A 222 -16.30 10.07 -2.84
CA THR A 222 -15.62 11.36 -2.93
C THR A 222 -15.12 11.88 -1.58
N ASN A 223 -15.76 11.47 -0.47
CA ASN A 223 -15.32 11.77 0.88
C ASN A 223 -14.32 10.73 1.44
N SER A 224 -14.02 9.67 0.69
CA SER A 224 -13.08 8.66 1.14
C SER A 224 -11.64 9.17 1.03
N LYS A 225 -10.81 8.81 2.04
CA LYS A 225 -9.36 9.07 2.03
C LYS A 225 -8.69 8.52 0.77
N MET A 226 -9.18 7.39 0.27
CA MET A 226 -8.68 6.75 -0.95
C MET A 226 -8.93 7.59 -2.21
N TYR A 227 -10.12 8.18 -2.33
CA TYR A 227 -10.43 9.09 -3.45
C TYR A 227 -9.57 10.35 -3.40
N THR A 228 -9.46 10.98 -2.22
CA THR A 228 -8.61 12.15 -2.01
C THR A 228 -7.17 11.84 -2.43
N MET A 229 -6.61 10.75 -1.96
CA MET A 229 -5.27 10.29 -2.34
C MET A 229 -5.12 10.09 -3.85
N MET A 230 -6.08 9.44 -4.51
CA MET A 230 -6.04 9.24 -5.96
C MET A 230 -6.12 10.55 -6.74
N ARG A 231 -6.91 11.50 -6.25
CA ARG A 231 -7.00 12.85 -6.83
C ARG A 231 -5.66 13.58 -6.72
N ASP A 232 -5.04 13.53 -5.56
CA ASP A 232 -3.78 14.22 -5.30
C ASP A 232 -2.64 13.60 -6.13
N ILE A 233 -2.58 12.28 -6.21
CA ILE A 233 -1.66 11.54 -7.10
C ILE A 233 -1.90 11.92 -8.58
N ASN A 234 -3.16 12.04 -9.02
CA ASN A 234 -3.48 12.43 -10.39
C ASN A 234 -3.04 13.86 -10.73
N ASN A 235 -3.09 14.74 -9.73
CA ASN A 235 -2.71 16.14 -9.88
C ASN A 235 -1.22 16.39 -9.68
N PHE A 236 -0.48 15.40 -9.21
CA PHE A 236 0.96 15.52 -8.99
C PHE A 236 1.69 15.88 -10.30
N THR A 237 2.61 16.84 -10.19
CA THR A 237 3.56 17.19 -11.25
C THR A 237 4.95 17.38 -10.66
N TYR A 238 5.98 17.09 -11.44
CA TYR A 238 7.37 17.33 -11.03
C TYR A 238 7.66 18.81 -10.75
N GLU A 239 7.15 19.70 -11.58
CA GLU A 239 7.29 21.14 -11.38
C GLU A 239 6.50 21.63 -10.16
N GLY A 240 5.34 21.02 -9.86
CA GLY A 240 4.58 21.27 -8.65
C GLY A 240 5.38 20.90 -7.41
N LEU A 241 6.01 19.72 -7.37
CA LEU A 241 6.89 19.30 -6.29
C LEU A 241 8.04 20.31 -6.08
N LYS A 242 8.71 20.74 -7.15
CA LYS A 242 9.77 21.76 -7.07
C LYS A 242 9.25 23.10 -6.51
N SER A 243 8.02 23.48 -6.88
CA SER A 243 7.41 24.71 -6.38
C SER A 243 7.08 24.62 -4.90
N GLU A 244 6.51 23.50 -4.44
CA GLU A 244 6.20 23.26 -3.03
C GLU A 244 7.46 23.26 -2.16
N LEU A 245 8.57 22.69 -2.64
CA LEU A 245 9.84 22.63 -1.91
C LEU A 245 10.43 24.00 -1.60
N LYS A 246 10.04 25.08 -2.29
CA LYS A 246 10.49 26.45 -2.00
C LYS A 246 10.05 26.91 -0.62
N ASP A 247 8.93 26.39 -0.10
CA ASP A 247 8.41 26.75 1.22
C ASP A 247 9.12 25.96 2.34
N TYR A 248 9.99 24.99 1.98
CA TYR A 248 10.68 24.09 2.90
C TYR A 248 12.21 24.29 2.92
N ILE A 249 12.72 25.42 2.45
CA ILE A 249 14.18 25.68 2.37
C ILE A 249 14.87 25.51 3.73
N PRO A 250 14.34 25.97 4.88
CA PRO A 250 14.98 25.77 6.18
C PRO A 250 15.15 24.28 6.54
N GLN A 251 14.13 23.43 6.22
CA GLN A 251 14.19 21.99 6.46
C GLN A 251 15.18 21.32 5.52
N ILE A 252 15.24 21.76 4.25
CA ILE A 252 16.19 21.31 3.24
C ILE A 252 17.61 21.61 3.70
N ASP A 253 17.88 22.82 4.17
CA ASP A 253 19.17 23.21 4.74
C ASP A 253 19.57 22.30 5.91
N GLY A 254 18.64 22.03 6.82
CA GLY A 254 18.87 21.11 7.93
C GLY A 254 19.30 19.72 7.49
N VAL A 255 18.65 19.17 6.46
CA VAL A 255 18.96 17.86 5.88
C VAL A 255 20.31 17.92 5.16
N LEU A 256 20.53 18.87 4.27
CA LEU A 256 21.78 18.99 3.50
C LEU A 256 22.99 19.15 4.41
N ASN A 257 22.93 20.02 5.41
CA ASN A 257 24.00 20.25 6.38
C ASN A 257 24.34 18.98 7.20
N SER A 258 23.38 18.05 7.36
CA SER A 258 23.61 16.79 8.07
C SER A 258 24.31 15.72 7.23
N ILE A 259 24.25 15.79 5.91
CA ILE A 259 24.70 14.73 4.99
C ILE A 259 25.84 15.15 4.06
N THR A 260 26.04 16.43 3.82
CA THR A 260 27.12 16.93 2.94
C THR A 260 27.81 18.13 3.56
N LYS A 261 29.06 18.34 3.16
CA LYS A 261 29.85 19.56 3.47
C LYS A 261 29.83 20.57 2.33
N GLU A 262 29.07 20.28 1.27
CA GLU A 262 28.94 21.19 0.13
C GLU A 262 28.10 22.40 0.50
N THR A 263 28.46 23.54 -0.02
CA THR A 263 27.72 24.81 0.13
C THR A 263 26.91 25.08 -1.12
N PHE A 264 25.63 25.35 -0.95
CA PHE A 264 24.68 25.69 -2.02
C PHE A 264 24.34 27.18 -1.94
N ASN A 265 24.52 27.91 -3.02
CA ASN A 265 24.39 29.37 -3.06
C ASN A 265 22.96 29.82 -3.33
N THR A 266 22.14 28.98 -3.92
CA THR A 266 20.76 29.31 -4.30
C THR A 266 19.77 28.27 -3.79
N ASP A 267 18.52 28.68 -3.58
CA ASP A 267 17.44 27.76 -3.20
C ASP A 267 17.19 26.71 -4.27
N GLU A 268 17.40 27.07 -5.56
CA GLU A 268 17.26 26.14 -6.66
C GLU A 268 18.31 25.02 -6.62
N GLU A 269 19.55 25.33 -6.31
CA GLU A 269 20.61 24.34 -6.13
C GLU A 269 20.26 23.39 -4.97
N LYS A 270 19.79 23.91 -3.86
CA LYS A 270 19.34 23.13 -2.70
C LYS A 270 18.19 22.16 -3.03
N ILE A 271 17.16 22.68 -3.73
CA ILE A 271 16.03 21.86 -4.18
C ILE A 271 16.48 20.77 -5.15
N ASN A 272 17.34 21.08 -6.10
CA ASN A 272 17.85 20.10 -7.04
C ASN A 272 18.68 19.02 -6.33
N GLU A 273 19.50 19.42 -5.36
CA GLU A 273 20.31 18.44 -4.60
C GLU A 273 19.45 17.52 -3.74
N ILE A 274 18.42 18.04 -3.05
CA ILE A 274 17.52 17.18 -2.26
C ILE A 274 16.76 16.19 -3.15
N LEU A 275 16.31 16.61 -4.31
CA LEU A 275 15.66 15.73 -5.28
C LEU A 275 16.63 14.67 -5.83
N ARG A 276 17.89 15.06 -6.10
CA ARG A 276 18.96 14.12 -6.49
C ARG A 276 19.19 13.07 -5.39
N LEU A 277 19.25 13.48 -4.14
CA LEU A 277 19.44 12.56 -3.01
C LEU A 277 18.27 11.58 -2.85
N VAL A 278 17.03 12.06 -2.99
CA VAL A 278 15.83 11.18 -2.98
C VAL A 278 15.91 10.16 -4.12
N TYR A 279 16.20 10.62 -5.33
CA TYR A 279 16.36 9.76 -6.49
C TYR A 279 17.45 8.70 -6.29
N VAL A 280 18.65 9.10 -5.85
CA VAL A 280 19.76 8.18 -5.62
C VAL A 280 19.40 7.13 -4.55
N ASN A 281 18.77 7.55 -3.46
CA ASN A 281 18.30 6.63 -2.42
C ASN A 281 17.28 5.62 -2.95
N LEU A 282 16.29 6.06 -3.72
CA LEU A 282 15.28 5.18 -4.31
C LEU A 282 15.90 4.15 -5.26
N VAL A 283 16.79 4.61 -6.15
CA VAL A 283 17.47 3.73 -7.12
C VAL A 283 18.37 2.75 -6.38
N ASN A 284 19.21 3.23 -5.46
CA ASN A 284 20.12 2.37 -4.70
C ASN A 284 19.37 1.34 -3.86
N ASN A 285 18.30 1.74 -3.17
CA ASN A 285 17.49 0.82 -2.39
C ASN A 285 16.82 -0.25 -3.27
N THR A 286 16.35 0.13 -4.46
CA THR A 286 15.78 -0.82 -5.42
C THR A 286 16.85 -1.79 -5.95
N VAL A 287 18.03 -1.29 -6.27
CA VAL A 287 19.18 -2.12 -6.71
C VAL A 287 19.60 -3.09 -5.61
N ASN A 288 19.75 -2.61 -4.37
CA ASN A 288 20.15 -3.45 -3.24
C ASN A 288 19.10 -4.51 -2.91
N ALA A 289 17.82 -4.15 -2.91
CA ALA A 289 16.73 -5.12 -2.75
C ALA A 289 16.76 -6.19 -3.85
N THR A 290 16.99 -5.76 -5.10
CA THR A 290 17.10 -6.68 -6.25
C THR A 290 18.29 -7.62 -6.11
N LYS A 291 19.48 -7.10 -5.82
CA LYS A 291 20.69 -7.91 -5.60
C LYS A 291 20.48 -8.93 -4.48
N SER A 292 19.83 -8.53 -3.40
CA SER A 292 19.55 -9.39 -2.27
C SER A 292 18.61 -10.55 -2.64
N ILE A 293 17.56 -10.28 -3.42
CA ILE A 293 16.66 -11.32 -3.96
C ILE A 293 17.45 -12.28 -4.85
N MET A 294 18.41 -11.78 -5.64
CA MET A 294 19.24 -12.59 -6.54
C MET A 294 20.20 -13.52 -5.78
N VAL A 295 20.88 -13.00 -4.76
CA VAL A 295 21.95 -13.72 -4.05
C VAL A 295 21.41 -14.85 -3.16
N ASN A 296 20.19 -14.72 -2.66
CA ASN A 296 19.64 -15.68 -1.69
C ASN A 296 19.00 -16.92 -2.31
N ASN A 297 19.28 -17.25 -3.57
CA ASN A 297 18.72 -18.42 -4.29
C ASN A 297 17.19 -18.55 -4.14
N PHE A 298 16.53 -17.43 -3.77
CA PHE A 298 15.10 -17.35 -3.52
C PHE A 298 14.28 -18.01 -4.64
N PHE A 299 14.75 -17.90 -5.87
CA PHE A 299 14.09 -18.45 -7.04
C PHE A 299 14.23 -19.96 -7.15
N GLU A 300 15.32 -20.55 -6.69
CA GLU A 300 15.58 -21.98 -6.79
C GLU A 300 14.87 -22.77 -5.69
N GLU A 301 14.93 -22.28 -4.47
CA GLU A 301 14.27 -22.92 -3.33
C GLU A 301 12.76 -22.73 -3.31
N PHE A 302 12.30 -21.59 -3.84
CA PHE A 302 10.92 -21.14 -3.68
C PHE A 302 10.02 -21.53 -4.84
N MET A 303 10.55 -21.55 -6.06
CA MET A 303 9.72 -21.51 -7.27
C MET A 303 9.95 -22.65 -8.25
N GLY A 304 11.05 -23.37 -8.17
CA GLY A 304 11.41 -24.36 -9.20
C GLY A 304 11.56 -23.77 -10.63
N PHE A 305 11.74 -22.45 -10.72
CA PHE A 305 11.65 -21.68 -11.95
C PHE A 305 13.02 -21.21 -12.45
N GLN A 306 13.73 -21.99 -13.20
CA GLN A 306 14.99 -21.52 -13.84
C GLN A 306 14.76 -20.59 -15.05
N GLY A 307 13.72 -20.78 -15.83
CA GLY A 307 13.51 -20.03 -17.09
C GLY A 307 13.00 -18.60 -16.94
N GLU A 308 12.23 -18.29 -15.90
CA GLU A 308 11.65 -16.95 -15.69
C GLU A 308 12.60 -16.01 -14.95
N LYS A 309 13.64 -16.53 -14.30
CA LYS A 309 14.68 -15.80 -13.58
C LYS A 309 15.34 -14.74 -14.46
N ASP A 310 15.79 -15.13 -15.65
CA ASP A 310 16.52 -14.25 -16.57
C ASP A 310 15.62 -13.14 -17.15
N GLU A 311 14.36 -13.42 -17.39
CA GLU A 311 13.40 -12.41 -17.84
C GLU A 311 13.11 -11.39 -16.75
N LEU A 312 12.98 -11.85 -15.51
CA LEU A 312 12.76 -11.02 -14.35
C LEU A 312 13.95 -10.10 -14.11
N PHE A 313 15.19 -10.64 -14.13
CA PHE A 313 16.41 -9.83 -14.00
C PHE A 313 16.52 -8.79 -15.09
N ARG A 314 16.21 -9.14 -16.32
CA ARG A 314 16.21 -8.23 -17.46
C ARG A 314 15.23 -7.09 -17.25
N LYS A 315 14.03 -7.36 -16.74
CA LYS A 315 13.03 -6.31 -16.42
C LYS A 315 13.52 -5.36 -15.33
N ILE A 316 14.14 -5.88 -14.27
CA ILE A 316 14.67 -5.07 -13.17
C ILE A 316 15.90 -4.29 -13.63
N ALA A 317 16.84 -4.95 -14.32
CA ALA A 317 18.03 -4.29 -14.88
C ALA A 317 17.64 -3.18 -15.85
N ASN A 318 16.69 -3.40 -16.74
CA ASN A 318 16.18 -2.37 -17.65
C ASN A 318 15.53 -1.20 -16.91
N TYR A 319 14.88 -1.44 -15.77
CA TYR A 319 14.35 -0.36 -14.95
C TYR A 319 15.47 0.48 -14.33
N VAL A 320 16.49 -0.17 -13.77
CA VAL A 320 17.64 0.50 -13.16
C VAL A 320 18.43 1.27 -14.24
N ILE A 321 18.80 0.62 -15.35
CA ILE A 321 19.56 1.22 -16.46
C ILE A 321 18.82 2.42 -17.04
N ARG A 322 17.49 2.35 -17.15
CA ARG A 322 16.67 3.45 -17.70
C ARG A 322 16.81 4.74 -16.93
N PHE A 323 17.02 4.67 -15.63
CA PHE A 323 17.08 5.83 -14.75
C PHE A 323 18.48 6.09 -14.22
N GLU A 324 19.46 5.21 -14.48
CA GLU A 324 20.85 5.45 -14.14
C GLU A 324 21.31 6.76 -14.77
N ASN A 325 21.75 7.70 -13.92
CA ASN A 325 22.21 9.05 -14.30
C ASN A 325 21.16 9.95 -14.97
N ASN A 326 19.87 9.72 -14.78
CA ASN A 326 18.83 10.57 -15.36
C ASN A 326 17.67 10.84 -14.41
N GLU A 327 17.94 11.67 -13.42
CA GLU A 327 17.02 12.07 -12.37
C GLU A 327 15.72 12.69 -12.91
N LYS A 328 15.84 13.69 -13.79
CA LYS A 328 14.67 14.37 -14.35
C LYS A 328 13.73 13.40 -15.06
N ASN A 329 14.26 12.47 -15.82
CA ASN A 329 13.45 11.45 -16.51
C ASN A 329 12.77 10.49 -15.52
N PHE A 330 13.39 10.22 -14.38
CA PHE A 330 12.76 9.43 -13.31
C PHE A 330 11.50 10.12 -12.79
N TYR A 331 11.57 11.39 -12.39
CA TYR A 331 10.42 12.13 -11.87
C TYR A 331 9.30 12.28 -12.91
N LEU A 332 9.65 12.62 -14.15
CA LEU A 332 8.67 12.73 -15.24
C LEU A 332 8.03 11.38 -15.60
N TYR A 333 8.78 10.28 -15.46
CA TYR A 333 8.23 8.93 -15.64
C TYR A 333 7.23 8.59 -14.54
N GLU A 334 7.57 8.85 -13.27
CA GLU A 334 6.68 8.58 -12.16
C GLU A 334 5.43 9.48 -12.21
N GLU A 335 5.55 10.75 -12.61
CA GLU A 335 4.40 11.63 -12.86
C GLU A 335 3.42 11.02 -13.89
N LYS A 336 3.92 10.53 -15.01
CA LYS A 336 3.09 9.87 -16.04
C LYS A 336 2.45 8.59 -15.50
N LYS A 337 3.20 7.82 -14.72
CA LYS A 337 2.72 6.59 -14.09
C LYS A 337 1.63 6.91 -13.06
N PHE A 338 1.78 7.96 -12.26
CA PHE A 338 0.79 8.44 -11.30
C PHE A 338 -0.54 8.73 -11.98
N LYS A 339 -0.55 9.54 -13.03
CA LYS A 339 -1.75 9.86 -13.83
C LYS A 339 -2.40 8.61 -14.43
N HIS A 340 -1.60 7.69 -14.92
CA HIS A 340 -2.10 6.44 -15.50
C HIS A 340 -2.74 5.53 -14.45
N ILE A 341 -2.04 5.25 -13.36
CA ILE A 341 -2.50 4.32 -12.32
C ILE A 341 -3.68 4.90 -11.53
N SER A 342 -3.64 6.20 -11.18
CA SER A 342 -4.78 6.85 -10.51
C SER A 342 -6.04 6.79 -11.38
N GLY A 343 -5.93 7.01 -12.68
CA GLY A 343 -7.04 6.87 -13.61
C GLY A 343 -7.61 5.44 -13.67
N ILE A 344 -6.75 4.41 -13.67
CA ILE A 344 -7.19 3.01 -13.60
C ILE A 344 -7.90 2.74 -12.27
N MET A 345 -7.33 3.19 -11.15
CA MET A 345 -7.88 2.98 -9.83
C MET A 345 -9.24 3.67 -9.67
N MET A 346 -9.35 4.91 -10.10
CA MET A 346 -10.61 5.65 -10.08
C MET A 346 -11.72 4.93 -10.88
N LYS A 347 -11.38 4.34 -12.03
CA LYS A 347 -12.32 3.51 -12.80
C LYS A 347 -12.73 2.25 -12.04
N LYS A 348 -11.80 1.59 -11.36
CA LYS A 348 -12.10 0.40 -10.54
C LYS A 348 -13.02 0.78 -9.37
N LEU A 349 -12.69 1.84 -8.64
CA LEU A 349 -13.51 2.31 -7.52
C LEU A 349 -14.93 2.68 -7.96
N SER A 350 -15.07 3.41 -9.07
CA SER A 350 -16.39 3.76 -9.63
C SER A 350 -17.21 2.52 -10.03
N LYS A 351 -16.56 1.46 -10.52
CA LYS A 351 -17.25 0.20 -10.83
C LYS A 351 -17.82 -0.51 -9.59
N LEU A 352 -17.29 -0.24 -8.39
CA LEU A 352 -17.84 -0.77 -7.15
C LEU A 352 -19.24 -0.25 -6.83
N TYR A 353 -19.71 0.79 -7.54
CA TYR A 353 -21.12 1.20 -7.53
C TYR A 353 -22.08 0.04 -7.76
N SER A 354 -21.72 -0.91 -8.63
CA SER A 354 -22.55 -2.09 -8.89
C SER A 354 -22.71 -3.01 -7.68
N MET A 355 -21.81 -2.91 -6.70
CA MET A 355 -21.82 -3.69 -5.44
C MET A 355 -22.59 -2.97 -4.32
N ALA A 356 -22.89 -1.69 -4.47
CA ALA A 356 -23.69 -0.95 -3.52
C ALA A 356 -25.13 -1.49 -3.51
N LYS A 357 -25.81 -1.40 -2.34
CA LYS A 357 -27.19 -1.88 -2.20
C LYS A 357 -28.16 -1.07 -3.06
N ASP A 358 -29.09 -1.77 -3.73
CA ASP A 358 -30.21 -1.11 -4.41
C ASP A 358 -31.21 -0.62 -3.37
N GLU A 359 -31.42 0.70 -3.29
CA GLU A 359 -32.64 1.27 -2.77
C GLU A 359 -33.62 1.50 -3.93
N LYS A 360 -34.89 1.21 -3.69
CA LYS A 360 -35.96 1.46 -4.66
C LYS A 360 -36.21 2.97 -4.82
N SER A 361 -35.30 3.71 -5.39
CA SER A 361 -35.51 5.11 -5.74
C SER A 361 -34.65 5.55 -6.93
N SER A 362 -35.28 6.32 -7.82
CA SER A 362 -34.74 6.86 -9.05
C SER A 362 -33.52 7.75 -8.81
N ILE A 363 -32.38 7.39 -9.38
CA ILE A 363 -31.11 8.11 -9.25
C ILE A 363 -31.00 9.19 -10.32
N LYS A 364 -30.93 10.43 -9.89
CA LYS A 364 -30.47 11.58 -10.69
C LYS A 364 -29.03 11.91 -10.33
N ASN A 365 -28.06 11.07 -10.63
CA ASN A 365 -26.64 11.39 -10.47
C ASN A 365 -25.80 10.98 -11.68
N TRP A 366 -26.29 11.27 -12.87
CA TRP A 366 -25.59 11.08 -14.14
C TRP A 366 -24.37 12.00 -14.29
N ASP A 367 -24.39 13.19 -13.67
CA ASP A 367 -23.37 14.22 -13.92
C ASP A 367 -21.98 13.90 -13.37
N LEU A 368 -21.90 13.24 -12.21
CA LEU A 368 -20.61 12.87 -11.62
C LEU A 368 -19.94 11.73 -12.40
N HIS A 369 -20.72 10.76 -12.85
CA HIS A 369 -20.25 9.66 -13.70
C HIS A 369 -19.70 10.20 -15.03
N HIS A 370 -20.32 11.22 -15.61
CA HIS A 370 -19.86 11.88 -16.80
C HIS A 370 -18.58 12.71 -16.56
N LYS A 371 -18.46 13.39 -15.41
CA LYS A 371 -17.21 14.13 -15.06
C LYS A 371 -16.02 13.20 -14.93
N ILE A 372 -16.16 12.09 -14.20
CA ILE A 372 -15.10 11.09 -14.03
C ILE A 372 -14.76 10.44 -15.39
N ASN A 373 -15.75 10.14 -16.22
CA ASN A 373 -15.52 9.55 -17.54
C ASN A 373 -14.88 10.53 -18.51
N ARG A 374 -15.26 11.81 -18.55
CA ARG A 374 -14.63 12.82 -19.42
C ARG A 374 -13.16 13.06 -19.07
N THR A 375 -12.82 13.11 -17.77
CA THR A 375 -11.42 13.22 -17.35
C THR A 375 -10.61 12.01 -17.83
N ASN A 376 -11.20 10.82 -17.82
CA ASN A 376 -10.57 9.58 -18.24
C ASN A 376 -10.49 9.40 -19.76
N GLU A 377 -11.45 9.92 -20.52
CA GLU A 377 -11.46 9.88 -21.99
C GLU A 377 -10.40 10.83 -22.58
N ASN A 378 -10.20 12.00 -21.96
CA ASN A 378 -9.12 12.91 -22.33
C ASN A 378 -7.73 12.28 -22.13
N ILE A 379 -7.53 11.54 -21.03
CA ILE A 379 -6.27 10.81 -20.77
C ILE A 379 -6.08 9.67 -21.79
N GLN A 380 -7.15 8.97 -22.19
CA GLN A 380 -7.05 7.88 -23.18
C GLN A 380 -6.83 8.38 -24.61
N SER A 381 -7.37 9.55 -24.98
CA SER A 381 -7.15 10.14 -26.30
C SER A 381 -5.69 10.56 -26.49
N GLU A 382 -5.04 11.14 -25.49
CA GLU A 382 -3.62 11.45 -25.53
C GLU A 382 -2.73 10.20 -25.66
N TYR A 383 -3.11 9.08 -25.02
CA TYR A 383 -2.35 7.82 -25.12
C TYR A 383 -2.53 7.11 -26.48
N LYS A 384 -3.71 7.18 -27.10
CA LYS A 384 -3.95 6.61 -28.44
C LYS A 384 -3.21 7.39 -29.53
N PHE A 385 -3.08 8.70 -29.37
CA PHE A 385 -2.35 9.54 -30.32
C PHE A 385 -0.86 9.18 -30.38
N LYS A 386 -0.21 8.99 -29.22
CA LYS A 386 1.22 8.65 -29.13
C LYS A 386 1.58 7.21 -29.51
N ARG A 387 0.60 6.31 -29.62
CA ARG A 387 0.84 4.93 -30.07
C ARG A 387 0.82 4.77 -31.59
N ARG A 388 0.36 5.78 -32.33
CA ARG A 388 0.35 5.82 -33.81
C ARG A 388 1.61 6.47 -34.40
N GLU A 389 2.43 7.09 -33.57
CA GLU A 389 3.68 7.75 -34.00
C GLU A 389 4.94 6.93 -33.64
N ARG A 390 4.78 5.65 -33.37
CA ARG A 390 5.86 4.67 -33.21
C ARG A 390 5.57 3.47 -34.17
#